data_70ddcfa23ada1a45498f5acbd7b197a7
#
_entry.id   70ddcfa23ada1a45498f5acbd7b197a7
#
_cell.length_a   1.000
_cell.length_b   1.000
_cell.length_c   1.000
_cell.angle_alpha   90.00
_cell.angle_beta   90.00
_cell.angle_gamma   90.00
#
_symmetry.space_group_name_H-M   'P 1'
#
loop_
_entity.id
_entity.type
_entity.pdbx_description
1 polymer ?
#
loop_
_entity_poly.entity_id
_entity_poly.type
_entity_poly.pdbx_seq_one_letter_code
_entity_poly.pdbx_strand_id
1 'polypeptide(L)'
;MIKDIETNVVYLSDKLQVFYPDFWGRLIKLFDEFGILWKIIPGTNDIWVRDFMPIQLSEKEFLLYQYEPDYLQDRSYRKLKTDPSSVCSLLGIKCRPTKMVIDGGNITLCGDYVVMTDKVFTENGKKKDDGDFIAQLENFFQKKVIIIPWHCIDPNDENADFFGHSDGFIHWCGGNKVLMSNHREVDPEEAKEIKQIMEKYGFDVREMLFDVKDQDLDWNWAYINYLQVGNKIVMPAFGIPEDKQALKYVQECNPDCEVRQIRMRDIAAKCGAMHCISWNIKE
;
A
#
# COMPACT_ATOMS: atom_id res chain seq x y z
N MET A 1 -14.28 -6.28 4.92
CA MET A 1 -13.01 -6.41 4.18
C MET A 1 -12.13 -7.42 4.91
N ILE A 2 -11.48 -8.29 4.16
CA ILE A 2 -10.49 -9.24 4.69
C ILE A 2 -9.25 -8.46 5.15
N LYS A 3 -8.75 -8.80 6.34
CA LYS A 3 -7.54 -8.19 6.93
C LYS A 3 -6.31 -8.95 6.47
N ASP A 4 -5.15 -8.30 6.40
CA ASP A 4 -3.89 -8.95 5.98
C ASP A 4 -3.55 -10.20 6.81
N ILE A 5 -3.82 -10.17 8.11
CA ILE A 5 -3.66 -11.33 9.01
C ILE A 5 -4.57 -12.52 8.64
N GLU A 6 -5.63 -12.30 7.88
CA GLU A 6 -6.58 -13.34 7.45
C GLU A 6 -6.28 -13.86 6.04
N THR A 7 -5.37 -13.22 5.31
CA THR A 7 -4.97 -13.62 3.95
C THR A 7 -4.03 -14.84 3.98
N ASN A 8 -4.00 -15.60 2.89
CA ASN A 8 -3.20 -16.83 2.81
C ASN A 8 -2.50 -17.04 1.47
N VAL A 9 -2.75 -16.18 0.49
CA VAL A 9 -2.10 -16.23 -0.82
C VAL A 9 -1.75 -14.84 -1.31
N VAL A 10 -0.64 -14.73 -2.03
CA VAL A 10 -0.13 -13.50 -2.64
C VAL A 10 -0.15 -13.65 -4.15
N TYR A 11 -0.64 -12.63 -4.83
CA TYR A 11 -0.57 -12.51 -6.27
C TYR A 11 0.45 -11.44 -6.67
N LEU A 12 1.23 -11.74 -7.69
CA LEU A 12 2.29 -10.88 -8.23
C LEU A 12 2.09 -10.70 -9.74
N SER A 13 2.48 -9.54 -10.27
CA SER A 13 2.43 -9.28 -11.70
C SER A 13 3.35 -10.23 -12.50
N ASP A 14 2.90 -10.67 -13.69
CA ASP A 14 3.74 -11.36 -14.66
C ASP A 14 4.90 -10.48 -15.18
N LYS A 15 4.81 -9.15 -15.03
CA LYS A 15 5.88 -8.21 -15.41
C LYS A 15 7.02 -8.17 -14.41
N LEU A 16 6.79 -8.54 -13.14
CA LEU A 16 7.82 -8.48 -12.12
C LEU A 16 9.02 -9.38 -12.46
N GLN A 17 8.78 -10.60 -12.94
CA GLN A 17 9.85 -11.50 -13.37
C GLN A 17 10.59 -11.03 -14.64
N VAL A 18 9.93 -10.22 -15.47
CA VAL A 18 10.49 -9.70 -16.73
C VAL A 18 11.36 -8.48 -16.47
N PHE A 19 10.86 -7.55 -15.65
CA PHE A 19 11.54 -6.28 -15.40
C PHE A 19 12.61 -6.38 -14.32
N TYR A 20 12.44 -7.30 -13.35
CA TYR A 20 13.33 -7.47 -12.19
C TYR A 20 13.65 -8.94 -11.93
N PRO A 21 14.30 -9.67 -12.89
CA PRO A 21 14.51 -11.12 -12.79
C PRO A 21 15.31 -11.54 -11.55
N ASP A 22 16.33 -10.79 -11.17
CA ASP A 22 17.14 -11.09 -9.98
C ASP A 22 16.36 -10.90 -8.68
N PHE A 23 15.55 -9.86 -8.59
CA PHE A 23 14.66 -9.65 -7.47
C PHE A 23 13.59 -10.74 -7.41
N TRP A 24 12.99 -11.06 -8.55
CA TRP A 24 12.02 -12.15 -8.67
C TRP A 24 12.57 -13.47 -8.11
N GLY A 25 13.78 -13.89 -8.53
CA GLY A 25 14.40 -15.10 -8.04
C GLY A 25 14.58 -15.11 -6.52
N ARG A 26 15.00 -13.98 -5.93
CA ARG A 26 15.12 -13.84 -4.48
C ARG A 26 13.77 -13.85 -3.77
N LEU A 27 12.76 -13.19 -4.33
CA LEU A 27 11.42 -13.10 -3.74
C LEU A 27 10.75 -14.46 -3.69
N ILE A 28 10.74 -15.19 -4.81
CA ILE A 28 10.10 -16.51 -4.85
C ILE A 28 10.80 -17.51 -3.91
N LYS A 29 12.13 -17.50 -3.90
CA LYS A 29 12.88 -18.30 -2.94
C LYS A 29 12.51 -17.96 -1.49
N LEU A 30 12.39 -16.67 -1.16
CA LEU A 30 11.96 -16.21 0.16
C LEU A 30 10.54 -16.69 0.49
N PHE A 31 9.60 -16.58 -0.45
CA PHE A 31 8.22 -17.03 -0.26
C PHE A 31 8.15 -18.54 -0.02
N ASP A 32 8.87 -19.34 -0.82
CA ASP A 32 8.92 -20.79 -0.68
C ASP A 32 9.51 -21.19 0.69
N GLU A 33 10.65 -20.62 1.08
CA GLU A 33 11.31 -20.85 2.37
C GLU A 33 10.47 -20.35 3.57
N PHE A 34 9.65 -19.34 3.36
CA PHE A 34 8.79 -18.76 4.37
C PHE A 34 7.39 -19.41 4.39
N GLY A 35 7.11 -20.29 3.41
CA GLY A 35 5.82 -20.97 3.26
C GLY A 35 4.67 -20.00 2.96
N ILE A 36 4.93 -18.96 2.14
CA ILE A 36 3.92 -18.08 1.59
C ILE A 36 3.48 -18.65 0.24
N LEU A 37 2.19 -18.95 0.09
CA LEU A 37 1.63 -19.34 -1.20
C LEU A 37 1.58 -18.11 -2.12
N TRP A 38 2.00 -18.29 -3.37
CA TRP A 38 2.00 -17.21 -4.33
C TRP A 38 1.50 -17.68 -5.71
N LYS A 39 0.95 -16.72 -6.46
CA LYS A 39 0.42 -16.94 -7.82
C LYS A 39 0.77 -15.73 -8.71
N ILE A 40 0.70 -15.93 -10.02
CA ILE A 40 0.93 -14.87 -11.01
C ILE A 40 -0.40 -14.30 -11.48
N ILE A 41 -0.45 -12.97 -11.62
CA ILE A 41 -1.51 -12.25 -12.32
C ILE A 41 -1.06 -12.10 -13.78
N PRO A 42 -1.74 -12.76 -14.73
CA PRO A 42 -1.39 -12.66 -16.14
C PRO A 42 -1.97 -11.39 -16.76
N GLY A 43 -1.29 -10.88 -17.81
CA GLY A 43 -1.82 -9.80 -18.65
C GLY A 43 -1.78 -8.42 -17.98
N THR A 44 -0.92 -8.23 -17.02
CA THR A 44 -0.66 -6.91 -16.44
C THR A 44 0.22 -6.07 -17.34
N ASN A 45 0.14 -4.74 -17.24
CA ASN A 45 1.03 -3.82 -17.96
C ASN A 45 2.14 -3.27 -17.07
N ASP A 46 1.98 -3.36 -15.74
CA ASP A 46 2.90 -2.87 -14.74
C ASP A 46 3.03 -3.85 -13.57
N ILE A 47 3.97 -3.58 -12.65
CA ILE A 47 4.23 -4.39 -11.47
C ILE A 47 3.37 -4.00 -10.25
N TRP A 48 2.75 -2.82 -10.26
CA TRP A 48 2.05 -2.21 -9.13
C TRP A 48 0.64 -2.77 -8.95
N VAL A 49 0.57 -4.07 -8.64
CA VAL A 49 -0.71 -4.81 -8.60
C VAL A 49 -1.65 -4.33 -7.48
N ARG A 50 -1.10 -3.75 -6.42
CA ARG A 50 -1.89 -3.17 -5.33
C ARG A 50 -2.85 -2.11 -5.83
N ASP A 51 -2.41 -1.28 -6.76
CA ASP A 51 -3.14 -0.09 -7.16
C ASP A 51 -4.36 -0.39 -8.03
N PHE A 52 -4.31 -1.47 -8.81
CA PHE A 52 -5.40 -1.81 -9.73
C PHE A 52 -6.20 -3.07 -9.35
N MET A 53 -5.71 -3.92 -8.44
CA MET A 53 -6.44 -5.14 -8.10
C MET A 53 -7.59 -4.85 -7.11
N PRO A 54 -8.69 -5.63 -7.20
CA PRO A 54 -9.88 -5.38 -6.41
C PRO A 54 -9.67 -5.64 -4.92
N ILE A 55 -10.52 -5.04 -4.11
CA ILE A 55 -10.52 -5.22 -2.65
C ILE A 55 -11.41 -6.40 -2.29
N GLN A 56 -10.90 -7.30 -1.48
CA GLN A 56 -11.66 -8.44 -0.99
C GLN A 56 -12.49 -8.06 0.25
N LEU A 57 -13.83 -8.13 0.13
CA LEU A 57 -14.75 -7.94 1.26
C LEU A 57 -14.92 -9.21 2.08
N SER A 58 -15.10 -10.33 1.39
CA SER A 58 -15.26 -11.68 1.94
C SER A 58 -14.61 -12.69 1.00
N GLU A 59 -14.61 -13.97 1.34
CA GLU A 59 -13.99 -15.03 0.51
C GLU A 59 -14.46 -15.02 -0.96
N LYS A 60 -15.66 -14.53 -1.23
CA LYS A 60 -16.27 -14.58 -2.58
C LYS A 60 -16.68 -13.21 -3.12
N GLU A 61 -16.54 -12.15 -2.35
CA GLU A 61 -16.99 -10.82 -2.74
C GLU A 61 -15.81 -9.88 -2.87
N PHE A 62 -15.68 -9.28 -4.05
CA PHE A 62 -14.64 -8.31 -4.38
C PHE A 62 -15.26 -7.00 -4.85
N LEU A 63 -14.67 -5.90 -4.43
CA LEU A 63 -15.01 -4.55 -4.87
C LEU A 63 -14.01 -4.08 -5.93
N LEU A 64 -14.52 -3.61 -7.07
CA LEU A 64 -13.71 -3.07 -8.14
C LEU A 64 -14.00 -1.58 -8.31
N TYR A 65 -13.01 -0.76 -8.00
CA TYR A 65 -13.02 0.68 -8.27
C TYR A 65 -12.53 0.97 -9.68
N GLN A 66 -12.71 2.20 -10.14
CA GLN A 66 -12.15 2.65 -11.41
C GLN A 66 -10.68 3.04 -11.17
N TYR A 67 -9.76 2.27 -11.75
CA TYR A 67 -8.34 2.60 -11.74
C TYR A 67 -8.03 3.59 -12.86
N GLU A 68 -7.91 4.87 -12.52
CA GLU A 68 -7.65 5.97 -13.46
C GLU A 68 -6.77 7.05 -12.81
N PRO A 69 -5.57 6.68 -12.33
CA PRO A 69 -4.72 7.61 -11.60
C PRO A 69 -4.26 8.78 -12.46
N ASP A 70 -4.12 9.94 -11.85
CA ASP A 70 -3.70 11.19 -12.50
C ASP A 70 -2.28 11.09 -13.08
N TYR A 71 -1.37 10.40 -12.38
CA TYR A 71 0.03 10.21 -12.82
C TYR A 71 0.20 9.29 -14.05
N LEU A 72 -0.84 8.56 -14.47
CA LEU A 72 -0.84 7.77 -15.71
C LEU A 72 -1.60 8.44 -16.87
N GLN A 73 -2.01 9.70 -16.73
CA GLN A 73 -2.75 10.41 -17.80
C GLN A 73 -1.83 10.85 -18.95
N ASP A 74 -0.55 11.07 -18.69
CA ASP A 74 0.39 11.38 -19.76
C ASP A 74 0.47 10.20 -20.78
N ARG A 75 0.52 10.55 -22.05
CA ARG A 75 0.50 9.58 -23.15
C ARG A 75 1.66 8.56 -23.07
N SER A 76 2.79 8.96 -22.51
CA SER A 76 3.97 8.09 -22.35
C SER A 76 3.77 7.01 -21.28
N TYR A 77 3.02 7.32 -20.23
CA TYR A 77 2.76 6.43 -19.09
C TYR A 77 1.45 5.65 -19.22
N ARG A 78 0.50 6.11 -20.03
CA ARG A 78 -0.82 5.47 -20.19
C ARG A 78 -0.76 4.01 -20.62
N LYS A 79 0.30 3.59 -21.32
CA LYS A 79 0.56 2.20 -21.68
C LYS A 79 0.82 1.26 -20.50
N LEU A 80 1.19 1.82 -19.34
CA LEU A 80 1.42 1.09 -18.10
C LEU A 80 0.11 0.80 -17.35
N LYS A 81 -0.96 1.52 -17.67
CA LYS A 81 -2.25 1.30 -17.06
C LYS A 81 -2.77 -0.10 -17.38
N THR A 82 -2.97 -0.90 -16.36
CA THR A 82 -3.62 -2.20 -16.45
C THR A 82 -5.14 -2.03 -16.37
N ASP A 83 -5.90 -2.75 -17.20
CA ASP A 83 -7.36 -2.83 -17.02
C ASP A 83 -7.71 -3.91 -15.99
N PRO A 84 -8.15 -3.53 -14.79
CA PRO A 84 -8.44 -4.49 -13.74
C PRO A 84 -9.62 -5.41 -14.06
N SER A 85 -10.58 -4.97 -14.89
CA SER A 85 -11.71 -5.81 -15.29
C SER A 85 -11.28 -6.99 -16.14
N SER A 86 -10.35 -6.76 -17.06
CA SER A 86 -9.76 -7.81 -17.89
C SER A 86 -8.97 -8.80 -17.05
N VAL A 87 -8.17 -8.31 -16.12
CA VAL A 87 -7.38 -9.17 -15.22
C VAL A 87 -8.29 -10.01 -14.31
N CYS A 88 -9.31 -9.41 -13.70
CA CYS A 88 -10.28 -10.14 -12.88
C CYS A 88 -10.99 -11.24 -13.69
N SER A 89 -11.32 -10.95 -14.94
CA SER A 89 -11.93 -11.95 -15.83
C SER A 89 -11.01 -13.13 -16.12
N LEU A 90 -9.72 -12.88 -16.35
CA LEU A 90 -8.71 -13.93 -16.55
C LEU A 90 -8.53 -14.81 -15.31
N LEU A 91 -8.65 -14.22 -14.11
CA LEU A 91 -8.57 -14.93 -12.83
C LEU A 91 -9.90 -15.57 -12.41
N GLY A 92 -10.99 -15.37 -13.16
CA GLY A 92 -12.32 -15.87 -12.81
C GLY A 92 -12.96 -15.18 -11.61
N ILE A 93 -12.48 -13.99 -11.26
CA ILE A 93 -12.95 -13.21 -10.11
C ILE A 93 -14.16 -12.35 -10.52
N LYS A 94 -15.26 -12.48 -9.80
CA LYS A 94 -16.42 -11.61 -9.97
C LYS A 94 -16.36 -10.44 -8.99
N CYS A 95 -16.44 -9.23 -9.52
CA CYS A 95 -16.36 -8.01 -8.74
C CYS A 95 -17.65 -7.21 -8.79
N ARG A 96 -17.95 -6.49 -7.71
CA ARG A 96 -18.95 -5.44 -7.65
C ARG A 96 -18.26 -4.10 -8.04
N PRO A 97 -18.57 -3.52 -9.21
CA PRO A 97 -17.88 -2.33 -9.69
C PRO A 97 -18.42 -1.05 -9.07
N THR A 98 -17.58 0.00 -9.02
CA THR A 98 -17.98 1.39 -8.80
C THR A 98 -17.37 2.29 -9.88
N LYS A 99 -17.90 3.52 -9.99
CA LYS A 99 -17.33 4.57 -10.83
C LYS A 99 -16.37 5.50 -10.09
N MET A 100 -16.18 5.28 -8.79
CA MET A 100 -15.22 6.06 -8.01
C MET A 100 -13.81 5.75 -8.48
N VAL A 101 -13.04 6.78 -8.73
CA VAL A 101 -11.62 6.68 -9.05
C VAL A 101 -10.85 6.51 -7.75
N ILE A 102 -10.14 5.41 -7.64
CA ILE A 102 -9.37 5.06 -6.44
C ILE A 102 -8.13 4.31 -6.89
N ASP A 103 -7.03 4.53 -6.21
CA ASP A 103 -5.85 3.67 -6.26
C ASP A 103 -5.85 2.74 -5.05
N GLY A 104 -5.57 1.47 -5.25
CA GLY A 104 -5.60 0.49 -4.15
C GLY A 104 -4.58 0.74 -3.06
N GLY A 105 -3.43 1.37 -3.40
CA GLY A 105 -2.45 1.84 -2.42
C GLY A 105 -3.00 2.94 -1.49
N ASN A 106 -4.01 3.68 -1.94
CA ASN A 106 -4.70 4.67 -1.10
C ASN A 106 -5.84 4.05 -0.26
N ILE A 107 -5.77 2.75 0.03
CA ILE A 107 -6.74 2.04 0.85
C ILE A 107 -6.01 1.24 1.92
N THR A 108 -5.92 1.78 3.12
CA THR A 108 -5.33 1.08 4.26
C THR A 108 -6.40 0.66 5.25
N LEU A 109 -6.56 -0.64 5.45
CA LEU A 109 -7.54 -1.18 6.42
C LEU A 109 -6.98 -1.09 7.84
N CYS A 110 -7.65 -0.35 8.72
CA CYS A 110 -7.32 -0.23 10.13
C CYS A 110 -8.51 -0.64 10.99
N GLY A 111 -8.59 -1.92 11.34
CA GLY A 111 -9.70 -2.45 12.14
C GLY A 111 -11.07 -2.28 11.44
N ASP A 112 -11.90 -1.43 12.00
CA ASP A 112 -13.24 -1.12 11.44
C ASP A 112 -13.24 0.11 10.54
N TYR A 113 -12.07 0.66 10.25
CA TYR A 113 -11.88 1.84 9.42
C TYR A 113 -11.11 1.52 8.15
N VAL A 114 -11.39 2.27 7.10
CA VAL A 114 -10.53 2.42 5.94
C VAL A 114 -9.89 3.80 6.03
N VAL A 115 -8.58 3.86 5.95
CA VAL A 115 -7.84 5.12 5.92
C VAL A 115 -7.44 5.42 4.49
N MET A 116 -7.69 6.65 4.05
CA MET A 116 -7.35 7.16 2.73
C MET A 116 -6.75 8.56 2.86
N THR A 117 -5.94 8.96 1.91
CA THR A 117 -5.53 10.35 1.81
C THR A 117 -6.62 11.20 1.16
N ASP A 118 -6.59 12.50 1.37
CA ASP A 118 -7.53 13.45 0.77
C ASP A 118 -7.36 13.62 -0.75
N LYS A 119 -6.32 13.02 -1.35
CA LYS A 119 -6.16 12.90 -2.80
C LYS A 119 -7.41 12.31 -3.47
N VAL A 120 -8.10 11.39 -2.80
CA VAL A 120 -9.32 10.75 -3.33
C VAL A 120 -10.41 11.76 -3.72
N PHE A 121 -10.48 12.90 -3.07
CA PHE A 121 -11.43 13.95 -3.46
C PHE A 121 -11.07 14.59 -4.80
N THR A 122 -9.80 14.94 -4.97
CA THR A 122 -9.29 15.56 -6.20
C THR A 122 -9.49 14.65 -7.41
N GLU A 123 -9.15 13.39 -7.28
CA GLU A 123 -9.30 12.38 -8.33
C GLU A 123 -10.77 12.17 -8.77
N ASN A 124 -11.71 12.40 -7.87
CA ASN A 124 -13.14 12.30 -8.15
C ASN A 124 -13.81 13.65 -8.44
N GLY A 125 -13.04 14.73 -8.59
CA GLY A 125 -13.57 16.08 -8.82
C GLY A 125 -14.44 16.58 -7.67
N LYS A 126 -14.15 16.17 -6.45
CA LYS A 126 -14.86 16.53 -5.22
C LYS A 126 -14.14 17.62 -4.45
N LYS A 127 -14.87 18.36 -3.64
CA LYS A 127 -14.26 19.26 -2.68
C LYS A 127 -13.70 18.47 -1.51
N LYS A 128 -12.61 18.93 -0.92
CA LYS A 128 -12.09 18.39 0.34
C LYS A 128 -13.24 18.40 1.37
N ASP A 129 -13.36 17.31 2.12
CA ASP A 129 -14.40 17.11 3.14
C ASP A 129 -15.86 17.04 2.60
N ASP A 130 -16.06 16.66 1.33
CA ASP A 130 -17.38 16.38 0.77
C ASP A 130 -18.04 15.20 1.52
N GLY A 131 -18.98 15.53 2.43
CA GLY A 131 -19.64 14.54 3.29
C GLY A 131 -20.47 13.51 2.52
N ASP A 132 -21.07 13.89 1.39
CA ASP A 132 -21.84 12.97 0.56
C ASP A 132 -20.92 11.98 -0.14
N PHE A 133 -19.74 12.42 -0.54
CA PHE A 133 -18.73 11.53 -1.13
C PHE A 133 -18.13 10.59 -0.09
N ILE A 134 -17.84 11.07 1.12
CA ILE A 134 -17.41 10.20 2.24
C ILE A 134 -18.46 9.13 2.51
N ALA A 135 -19.75 9.49 2.55
CA ALA A 135 -20.82 8.52 2.74
C ALA A 135 -20.89 7.47 1.61
N GLN A 136 -20.58 7.85 0.36
CA GLN A 136 -20.47 6.91 -0.76
C GLN A 136 -19.29 5.96 -0.59
N LEU A 137 -18.13 6.44 -0.14
CA LEU A 137 -16.96 5.61 0.17
C LEU A 137 -17.27 4.62 1.31
N GLU A 138 -17.88 5.09 2.40
CA GLU A 138 -18.29 4.25 3.53
C GLU A 138 -19.26 3.14 3.10
N ASN A 139 -20.25 3.49 2.27
CA ASN A 139 -21.18 2.50 1.73
C ASN A 139 -20.50 1.49 0.79
N PHE A 140 -19.53 1.93 -0.01
CA PHE A 140 -18.76 1.07 -0.90
C PHE A 140 -17.91 0.07 -0.12
N PHE A 141 -17.15 0.54 0.86
CA PHE A 141 -16.27 -0.28 1.69
C PHE A 141 -17.02 -1.05 2.80
N GLN A 142 -18.26 -0.65 3.12
CA GLN A 142 -19.01 -1.12 4.29
C GLN A 142 -18.24 -0.92 5.60
N LYS A 143 -17.51 0.19 5.68
CA LYS A 143 -16.68 0.61 6.82
C LYS A 143 -16.66 2.12 6.92
N LYS A 144 -16.33 2.62 8.12
CA LYS A 144 -16.06 4.03 8.32
C LYS A 144 -14.77 4.43 7.60
N VAL A 145 -14.74 5.67 7.08
CA VAL A 145 -13.57 6.21 6.38
C VAL A 145 -12.92 7.30 7.23
N ILE A 146 -11.61 7.19 7.37
CA ILE A 146 -10.75 8.22 7.94
C ILE A 146 -9.97 8.84 6.80
N ILE A 147 -10.05 10.15 6.66
CA ILE A 147 -9.27 10.91 5.68
C ILE A 147 -8.07 11.51 6.40
N ILE A 148 -6.88 11.24 5.89
CA ILE A 148 -5.62 11.87 6.31
C ILE A 148 -5.17 12.85 5.24
N PRO A 149 -4.41 13.90 5.58
CA PRO A 149 -3.90 14.85 4.58
C PRO A 149 -2.92 14.19 3.63
N TRP A 150 -2.76 14.79 2.47
CA TRP A 150 -1.68 14.55 1.52
C TRP A 150 -1.16 15.88 1.01
N HIS A 151 0.10 16.16 1.29
CA HIS A 151 0.79 17.34 0.84
C HIS A 151 1.65 17.02 -0.38
N CYS A 152 1.18 17.35 -1.57
CA CYS A 152 2.04 17.45 -2.72
C CYS A 152 2.71 18.84 -2.70
N ILE A 153 3.90 18.91 -2.06
CA ILE A 153 4.54 20.20 -1.70
C ILE A 153 4.92 20.99 -2.96
N ASP A 154 5.51 20.35 -3.97
CA ASP A 154 5.80 20.96 -5.27
C ASP A 154 5.67 19.89 -6.37
N PRO A 155 4.71 20.02 -7.27
CA PRO A 155 4.53 19.08 -8.40
C PRO A 155 5.72 19.05 -9.37
N ASN A 156 6.65 20.00 -9.28
CA ASN A 156 7.85 20.05 -10.12
C ASN A 156 9.09 19.52 -9.39
N ASP A 157 8.98 19.18 -8.12
CA ASP A 157 10.05 18.52 -7.37
C ASP A 157 10.05 17.03 -7.71
N GLU A 158 11.16 16.51 -8.20
CA GLU A 158 11.34 15.09 -8.52
C GLU A 158 11.20 14.16 -7.30
N ASN A 159 11.29 14.70 -6.08
CA ASN A 159 11.12 14.01 -4.81
C ASN A 159 9.70 14.16 -4.22
N ALA A 160 8.80 14.91 -4.89
CA ALA A 160 7.45 15.07 -4.41
C ALA A 160 6.69 13.74 -4.44
N ASP A 161 5.89 13.48 -3.41
CA ASP A 161 4.95 12.37 -3.42
C ASP A 161 3.78 12.69 -4.37
N PHE A 162 3.85 12.16 -5.59
CA PHE A 162 2.78 12.27 -6.57
C PHE A 162 1.65 11.27 -6.35
N PHE A 163 1.91 10.22 -5.59
CA PHE A 163 0.99 9.09 -5.46
C PHE A 163 -0.04 9.35 -4.38
N GLY A 164 0.36 9.91 -3.24
CA GLY A 164 -0.53 10.22 -2.13
C GLY A 164 -1.27 8.99 -1.59
N HIS A 165 -0.57 7.87 -1.49
CA HIS A 165 -1.14 6.60 -1.07
C HIS A 165 -1.00 6.40 0.44
N SER A 166 -2.10 6.07 1.12
CA SER A 166 -2.12 5.89 2.57
C SER A 166 -1.22 4.73 3.06
N ASP A 167 -0.95 3.72 2.22
CA ASP A 167 -0.04 2.61 2.53
C ASP A 167 1.45 3.00 2.55
N GLY A 168 1.77 4.21 2.08
CA GLY A 168 3.07 4.84 2.24
C GLY A 168 3.25 5.55 3.59
N PHE A 169 2.16 5.82 4.30
CA PHE A 169 2.17 6.54 5.57
C PHE A 169 1.97 5.64 6.78
N ILE A 170 1.03 4.71 6.70
CA ILE A 170 0.59 3.91 7.85
C ILE A 170 0.38 2.44 7.50
N HIS A 171 0.54 1.59 8.53
CA HIS A 171 0.15 0.19 8.49
C HIS A 171 -0.51 -0.21 9.81
N TRP A 172 -1.61 -0.99 9.73
CA TRP A 172 -2.32 -1.47 10.92
C TRP A 172 -1.68 -2.73 11.48
N CYS A 173 -1.37 -2.70 12.78
CA CYS A 173 -0.69 -3.80 13.49
C CYS A 173 -1.61 -4.62 14.40
N GLY A 174 -2.94 -4.47 14.23
CA GLY A 174 -3.93 -5.16 15.05
C GLY A 174 -4.43 -4.34 16.24
N GLY A 175 -5.64 -4.65 16.72
CA GLY A 175 -6.28 -3.89 17.79
C GLY A 175 -6.39 -2.40 17.44
N ASN A 176 -5.91 -1.55 18.32
CA ASN A 176 -5.82 -0.10 18.09
C ASN A 176 -4.41 0.36 17.67
N LYS A 177 -3.48 -0.53 17.35
CA LYS A 177 -2.09 -0.17 17.04
C LYS A 177 -1.92 0.14 15.56
N VAL A 178 -1.28 1.25 15.27
CA VAL A 178 -0.87 1.67 13.92
C VAL A 178 0.61 2.04 13.93
N LEU A 179 1.36 1.46 13.01
CA LEU A 179 2.72 1.89 12.71
C LEU A 179 2.66 2.98 11.64
N MET A 180 3.41 4.04 11.84
CA MET A 180 3.52 5.17 10.92
C MET A 180 4.97 5.25 10.40
N SER A 181 5.12 5.61 9.13
CA SER A 181 6.43 5.81 8.49
C SER A 181 7.24 6.90 9.19
N ASN A 182 8.50 7.07 8.78
CA ASN A 182 9.36 8.18 9.22
C ASN A 182 9.04 9.50 8.49
N HIS A 183 7.80 9.70 8.09
CA HIS A 183 7.36 10.85 7.27
C HIS A 183 7.67 12.21 7.93
N ARG A 184 7.82 12.24 9.25
CA ARG A 184 8.26 13.44 9.99
C ARG A 184 9.61 14.02 9.49
N GLU A 185 10.46 13.20 8.92
CA GLU A 185 11.75 13.62 8.37
C GLU A 185 11.61 14.31 7.00
N VAL A 186 10.48 14.04 6.33
CA VAL A 186 10.13 14.61 5.01
C VAL A 186 9.21 15.81 5.17
N ASP A 187 8.06 15.63 5.82
CA ASP A 187 7.10 16.69 6.15
C ASP A 187 6.65 16.56 7.62
N PRO A 188 7.27 17.34 8.54
CA PRO A 188 6.94 17.30 9.96
C PRO A 188 5.50 17.72 10.28
N GLU A 189 4.93 18.65 9.51
CA GLU A 189 3.58 19.16 9.76
C GLU A 189 2.54 18.15 9.30
N GLU A 190 2.70 17.57 8.11
CA GLU A 190 1.81 16.51 7.63
C GLU A 190 1.87 15.28 8.54
N ALA A 191 3.07 14.85 8.93
CA ALA A 191 3.25 13.72 9.85
C ALA A 191 2.54 13.94 11.18
N LYS A 192 2.62 15.16 11.73
CA LYS A 192 1.93 15.53 12.97
C LYS A 192 0.41 15.52 12.79
N GLU A 193 -0.11 16.03 11.68
CA GLU A 193 -1.53 16.06 11.38
C GLU A 193 -2.08 14.64 11.21
N ILE A 194 -1.41 13.78 10.44
CA ILE A 194 -1.76 12.35 10.28
C ILE A 194 -1.86 11.68 11.64
N LYS A 195 -0.83 11.84 12.48
CA LYS A 195 -0.81 11.26 13.83
C LYS A 195 -1.99 11.73 14.67
N GLN A 196 -2.25 13.03 14.73
CA GLN A 196 -3.35 13.61 15.51
C GLN A 196 -4.72 13.11 15.05
N ILE A 197 -4.92 12.97 13.73
CA ILE A 197 -6.14 12.40 13.19
C ILE A 197 -6.31 10.96 13.63
N MET A 198 -5.29 10.12 13.48
CA MET A 198 -5.37 8.71 13.87
C MET A 198 -5.61 8.55 15.37
N GLU A 199 -4.92 9.32 16.21
CA GLU A 199 -5.12 9.32 17.67
C GLU A 199 -6.53 9.77 18.06
N LYS A 200 -7.14 10.74 17.38
CA LYS A 200 -8.53 11.17 17.57
C LYS A 200 -9.54 10.04 17.33
N TYR A 201 -9.23 9.12 16.42
CA TYR A 201 -10.03 7.91 16.19
C TYR A 201 -9.69 6.75 17.13
N GLY A 202 -8.83 6.97 18.13
CA GLY A 202 -8.50 6.02 19.19
C GLY A 202 -7.34 5.08 18.88
N PHE A 203 -6.58 5.35 17.85
CA PHE A 203 -5.39 4.56 17.51
C PHE A 203 -4.19 4.97 18.36
N ASP A 204 -3.40 3.97 18.77
CA ASP A 204 -2.08 4.12 19.34
C ASP A 204 -1.07 4.15 18.18
N VAL A 205 -0.58 5.35 17.86
CA VAL A 205 0.28 5.58 16.68
C VAL A 205 1.74 5.57 17.08
N ARG A 206 2.46 4.58 16.57
CA ARG A 206 3.90 4.49 16.74
C ARG A 206 4.62 4.93 15.46
N GLU A 207 5.34 6.04 15.54
CA GLU A 207 6.17 6.51 14.42
C GLU A 207 7.49 5.73 14.35
N MET A 208 7.94 5.40 13.14
CA MET A 208 9.30 4.96 12.90
C MET A 208 10.22 6.18 12.93
N LEU A 209 11.00 6.33 13.97
CA LEU A 209 12.01 7.39 14.10
C LEU A 209 13.38 6.77 13.93
N PHE A 210 14.12 7.17 12.91
CA PHE A 210 15.42 6.62 12.60
C PHE A 210 16.55 7.57 12.99
N ASP A 211 17.66 6.99 13.42
CA ASP A 211 18.93 7.68 13.48
C ASP A 211 19.58 7.63 12.08
N VAL A 212 19.12 8.51 11.20
CA VAL A 212 19.51 8.55 9.79
C VAL A 212 20.92 9.13 9.67
N LYS A 213 21.84 8.34 9.15
CA LYS A 213 23.25 8.71 8.99
C LYS A 213 23.57 9.24 7.60
N ASP A 214 22.82 8.83 6.61
CA ASP A 214 22.91 9.26 5.23
C ASP A 214 21.58 9.91 4.84
N GLN A 215 21.64 11.10 4.22
CA GLN A 215 20.43 11.90 3.92
C GLN A 215 19.68 11.42 2.66
N ASP A 216 19.90 10.21 2.21
CA ASP A 216 19.10 9.62 1.15
C ASP A 216 17.75 9.16 1.74
N LEU A 217 16.88 10.11 2.02
CA LEU A 217 15.58 9.92 2.66
C LEU A 217 14.61 9.09 1.81
N ASP A 218 14.84 8.99 0.49
CA ASP A 218 13.96 8.29 -0.45
C ASP A 218 13.80 6.80 -0.15
N TRP A 219 14.69 6.23 0.64
CA TRP A 219 14.69 4.81 0.97
C TRP A 219 14.08 4.48 2.32
N ASN A 220 14.11 5.43 3.27
CA ASN A 220 13.81 5.14 4.67
C ASN A 220 12.31 4.97 4.94
N TRP A 221 11.45 5.80 4.37
CA TRP A 221 10.01 5.74 4.60
C TRP A 221 9.33 4.53 3.94
N ALA A 222 9.92 3.97 2.88
CA ALA A 222 9.40 2.78 2.21
C ALA A 222 9.36 1.51 3.08
N TYR A 223 9.95 1.53 4.27
CA TYR A 223 9.85 0.42 5.22
C TYR A 223 8.42 0.12 5.66
N ILE A 224 7.53 1.12 5.72
CA ILE A 224 6.13 0.95 6.08
C ILE A 224 5.35 0.14 5.04
N ASN A 225 5.80 0.17 3.79
CA ASN A 225 5.18 -0.48 2.65
C ASN A 225 5.56 -1.97 2.57
N TYR A 226 5.36 -2.69 3.68
CA TYR A 226 5.61 -4.13 3.78
C TYR A 226 4.37 -4.96 3.45
N LEU A 227 4.58 -6.19 3.02
CA LEU A 227 3.54 -7.19 2.78
C LEU A 227 3.33 -8.01 4.06
N GLN A 228 2.08 -8.10 4.51
CA GLN A 228 1.66 -9.07 5.51
C GLN A 228 0.72 -10.11 4.90
N VAL A 229 0.97 -11.40 5.19
CA VAL A 229 0.13 -12.55 4.79
C VAL A 229 -0.02 -13.48 5.96
N GLY A 230 -1.20 -13.52 6.57
CA GLY A 230 -1.37 -14.21 7.83
C GLY A 230 -0.40 -13.66 8.89
N ASN A 231 0.30 -14.54 9.57
CA ASN A 231 1.32 -14.17 10.56
C ASN A 231 2.75 -13.99 9.98
N LYS A 232 2.88 -13.77 8.67
CA LYS A 232 4.15 -13.60 7.98
C LYS A 232 4.25 -12.21 7.39
N ILE A 233 5.37 -11.54 7.62
CA ILE A 233 5.65 -10.21 7.08
C ILE A 233 6.94 -10.27 6.25
N VAL A 234 6.85 -9.76 5.02
CA VAL A 234 8.00 -9.52 4.16
C VAL A 234 8.15 -8.01 3.98
N MET A 235 9.23 -7.47 4.55
CA MET A 235 9.48 -6.03 4.52
C MET A 235 10.68 -5.66 3.65
N PRO A 236 10.67 -4.46 3.06
CA PRO A 236 11.81 -3.98 2.29
C PRO A 236 13.06 -3.81 3.13
N ALA A 237 14.22 -3.96 2.47
CA ALA A 237 15.53 -3.62 2.98
C ALA A 237 16.35 -2.95 1.87
N PHE A 238 17.20 -2.00 2.24
CA PHE A 238 17.95 -1.18 1.29
C PHE A 238 19.46 -1.34 1.40
N GLY A 239 19.93 -2.11 2.39
CA GLY A 239 21.33 -2.36 2.66
C GLY A 239 22.00 -1.21 3.40
N ILE A 240 21.25 -0.52 4.24
CA ILE A 240 21.66 0.60 5.08
C ILE A 240 21.45 0.28 6.56
N PRO A 241 22.07 1.01 7.49
CA PRO A 241 21.96 0.75 8.93
C PRO A 241 20.52 0.80 9.47
N GLU A 242 19.66 1.60 8.85
CA GLU A 242 18.26 1.80 9.18
C GLU A 242 17.41 0.54 8.98
N ASP A 243 17.83 -0.39 8.12
CA ASP A 243 17.16 -1.69 7.93
C ASP A 243 16.92 -2.41 9.26
N LYS A 244 17.90 -2.37 10.17
CA LYS A 244 17.79 -3.01 11.49
C LYS A 244 16.85 -2.28 12.43
N GLN A 245 16.83 -0.94 12.35
CA GLN A 245 15.93 -0.13 13.15
C GLN A 245 14.47 -0.36 12.71
N ALA A 246 14.23 -0.34 11.40
CA ALA A 246 12.91 -0.63 10.81
C ALA A 246 12.42 -2.05 11.17
N LEU A 247 13.28 -3.06 11.05
CA LEU A 247 12.95 -4.43 11.46
C LEU A 247 12.47 -4.49 12.91
N LYS A 248 13.16 -3.80 13.82
CA LYS A 248 12.77 -3.74 15.23
C LYS A 248 11.38 -3.11 15.41
N TYR A 249 11.09 -1.99 14.73
CA TYR A 249 9.76 -1.36 14.80
C TYR A 249 8.66 -2.32 14.33
N VAL A 250 8.85 -2.97 13.19
CA VAL A 250 7.84 -3.90 12.63
C VAL A 250 7.63 -5.10 13.56
N GLN A 251 8.71 -5.69 14.10
CA GLN A 251 8.61 -6.83 15.03
C GLN A 251 7.91 -6.46 16.35
N GLU A 252 8.23 -5.29 16.92
CA GLU A 252 7.62 -4.86 18.18
C GLU A 252 6.14 -4.49 18.01
N CYS A 253 5.75 -3.98 16.85
CA CYS A 253 4.34 -3.68 16.56
C CYS A 253 3.54 -4.94 16.19
N ASN A 254 4.20 -5.98 15.67
CA ASN A 254 3.58 -7.23 15.24
C ASN A 254 4.23 -8.45 15.95
N PRO A 255 4.10 -8.57 17.29
CA PRO A 255 4.83 -9.57 18.07
C PRO A 255 4.47 -11.02 17.72
N ASP A 256 3.29 -11.25 17.16
CA ASP A 256 2.81 -12.58 16.76
C ASP A 256 3.16 -12.94 15.31
N CYS A 257 3.88 -12.05 14.61
CA CYS A 257 4.29 -12.25 13.23
C CYS A 257 5.78 -12.60 13.12
N GLU A 258 6.10 -13.50 12.20
CA GLU A 258 7.46 -13.70 11.75
C GLU A 258 7.79 -12.68 10.66
N VAL A 259 8.89 -11.94 10.81
CA VAL A 259 9.30 -10.87 9.90
C VAL A 259 10.59 -11.24 9.18
N ARG A 260 10.58 -11.16 7.86
CA ARG A 260 11.78 -11.31 7.01
C ARG A 260 11.96 -10.09 6.12
N GLN A 261 13.23 -9.75 5.88
CA GLN A 261 13.60 -8.63 5.01
C GLN A 261 14.02 -9.12 3.62
N ILE A 262 13.72 -8.33 2.60
CA ILE A 262 14.18 -8.55 1.22
C ILE A 262 14.78 -7.28 0.64
N ARG A 263 15.98 -7.39 0.06
CA ARG A 263 16.60 -6.26 -0.66
C ARG A 263 15.82 -5.92 -1.92
N MET A 264 15.35 -4.66 -2.01
CA MET A 264 14.56 -4.21 -3.15
C MET A 264 14.79 -2.74 -3.55
N ARG A 265 16.02 -2.25 -3.40
CA ARG A 265 16.42 -0.88 -3.72
C ARG A 265 15.99 -0.44 -5.12
N ASP A 266 16.18 -1.30 -6.14
CA ASP A 266 15.88 -0.97 -7.54
C ASP A 266 14.38 -0.76 -7.81
N ILE A 267 13.53 -1.45 -7.05
CA ILE A 267 12.06 -1.29 -7.12
C ILE A 267 11.64 -0.05 -6.34
N ALA A 268 12.17 0.12 -5.13
CA ALA A 268 11.83 1.25 -4.28
C ALA A 268 12.21 2.61 -4.91
N ALA A 269 13.28 2.64 -5.72
CA ALA A 269 13.64 3.80 -6.55
C ALA A 269 12.54 4.22 -7.57
N LYS A 270 11.48 3.42 -7.69
CA LYS A 270 10.27 3.73 -8.47
C LYS A 270 9.08 4.08 -7.59
N CYS A 271 9.35 4.49 -6.35
CA CYS A 271 8.38 5.00 -5.38
C CYS A 271 7.33 3.97 -4.93
N GLY A 272 7.72 2.71 -4.79
CA GLY A 272 6.87 1.67 -4.22
C GLY A 272 7.68 0.49 -3.67
N ALA A 273 7.10 -0.30 -2.78
CA ALA A 273 7.80 -1.43 -2.17
C ALA A 273 6.95 -2.71 -2.14
N MET A 274 7.12 -3.56 -1.14
CA MET A 274 6.53 -4.91 -1.10
C MET A 274 5.00 -4.91 -1.16
N HIS A 275 4.33 -3.97 -0.48
CA HIS A 275 2.88 -3.86 -0.50
C HIS A 275 2.36 -3.50 -1.89
N CYS A 276 2.98 -2.50 -2.54
CA CYS A 276 2.58 -2.01 -3.85
C CYS A 276 2.70 -3.07 -4.97
N ILE A 277 3.72 -3.94 -4.91
CA ILE A 277 3.92 -5.00 -5.93
C ILE A 277 3.15 -6.28 -5.65
N SER A 278 2.33 -6.31 -4.59
CA SER A 278 1.65 -7.52 -4.14
C SER A 278 0.15 -7.29 -3.91
N TRP A 279 -0.62 -8.32 -4.19
CA TRP A 279 -2.05 -8.38 -3.88
C TRP A 279 -2.33 -9.65 -3.10
N ASN A 280 -2.57 -9.51 -1.79
CA ASN A 280 -2.81 -10.61 -0.88
C ASN A 280 -4.31 -10.79 -0.63
N ILE A 281 -4.79 -12.02 -0.71
CA ILE A 281 -6.19 -12.38 -0.50
C ILE A 281 -6.32 -13.64 0.36
N LYS A 282 -7.54 -13.93 0.75
CA LYS A 282 -7.96 -15.19 1.37
C LYS A 282 -8.65 -16.05 0.32
N GLU A 283 -8.08 -17.21 0.03
CA GLU A 283 -8.65 -18.28 -0.80
C GLU A 283 -9.17 -19.44 0.05
#